data_323385e7e231f29898d6a0e0c3e5136c
#
_entry.id   323385e7e231f29898d6a0e0c3e5136c
#
_cell.length_a   1.000
_cell.length_b   1.000
_cell.length_c   1.000
_cell.angle_alpha   90.00
_cell.angle_beta   90.00
_cell.angle_gamma   90.00
#
_symmetry.space_group_name_H-M   'P 1'
#
loop_
_entity.id
_entity.type
_entity.pdbx_description
1 polymer ?
#
loop_
_entity_poly.entity_id
_entity_poly.type
_entity_poly.pdbx_seq_one_letter_code
_entity_poly.pdbx_strand_id
1 'polypeptide(L)'
;AHAVPVDDEASVAGDLAPVLVDLELDLRAGERIALVGTNGAGKTTLMKLLTGLIVPRQGTVTVDGIDTRSRSAARLSDHVAYLYQHPQQMFLKDTVRADVALFPTGRKAPDAQQRVDEVIDRVGLADLAERDGRTLSGGQQRRATIAIGLAMRPTLLLLDEPTSSLDVRSRHDVTGMLDSLAETVRCAVVATHDMELVATWASRVIVLDQGRVLADLTPRELFSRPDLTAQARLVPPQAARIAHELGLDPLPLTAAELRAWLPGPDEPQES
;
A
#
# COMPACT_ATOMS: atom_id res chain seq x y z
N ALA A 1 -10.95 -17.76 -27.25
CA ALA A 1 -11.82 -17.15 -26.27
C ALA A 1 -12.25 -18.20 -25.24
N HIS A 2 -11.55 -18.28 -24.12
CA HIS A 2 -12.04 -18.98 -22.95
C HIS A 2 -12.24 -17.92 -21.89
N ALA A 3 -13.50 -17.61 -21.59
CA ALA A 3 -13.90 -16.86 -20.43
C ALA A 3 -13.67 -17.77 -19.21
N VAL A 4 -12.84 -17.31 -18.26
CA VAL A 4 -12.78 -17.88 -16.92
C VAL A 4 -14.08 -17.42 -16.24
N PRO A 5 -14.86 -18.33 -15.62
CA PRO A 5 -16.03 -17.92 -14.85
C PRO A 5 -15.56 -17.05 -13.70
N VAL A 6 -15.98 -15.81 -13.69
CA VAL A 6 -16.02 -15.01 -12.47
C VAL A 6 -17.20 -15.59 -11.69
N ASP A 7 -16.91 -16.25 -10.59
CA ASP A 7 -17.94 -16.74 -9.69
C ASP A 7 -18.85 -15.59 -9.32
N ASP A 8 -20.10 -15.75 -9.72
CA ASP A 8 -21.20 -14.79 -9.62
C ASP A 8 -21.74 -14.80 -8.17
N GLU A 9 -20.93 -14.29 -7.22
CA GLU A 9 -21.42 -14.01 -5.85
C GLU A 9 -22.22 -12.71 -5.75
N ALA A 10 -22.60 -12.13 -6.89
CA ALA A 10 -23.35 -10.86 -6.92
C ALA A 10 -24.87 -11.01 -7.03
N SER A 11 -25.44 -12.19 -6.86
CA SER A 11 -26.91 -12.37 -6.97
C SER A 11 -27.57 -13.16 -5.85
N VAL A 12 -27.19 -12.91 -4.58
CA VAL A 12 -28.06 -13.19 -3.45
C VAL A 12 -28.46 -11.88 -2.84
N ALA A 13 -29.61 -11.36 -3.26
CA ALA A 13 -30.32 -10.25 -2.61
C ALA A 13 -30.85 -10.71 -1.24
N GLY A 14 -29.94 -11.00 -0.33
CA GLY A 14 -30.17 -11.14 1.09
C GLY A 14 -29.46 -9.98 1.78
N ASP A 15 -30.08 -9.46 2.80
CA ASP A 15 -29.74 -8.32 3.66
C ASP A 15 -28.33 -8.47 4.30
N LEU A 16 -27.26 -8.50 3.45
CA LEU A 16 -25.89 -8.53 3.93
C LEU A 16 -25.58 -7.14 4.50
N ALA A 17 -25.17 -7.13 5.76
CA ALA A 17 -24.72 -5.93 6.44
C ALA A 17 -23.63 -5.22 5.61
N PRO A 18 -23.68 -3.88 5.49
CA PRO A 18 -22.70 -3.12 4.73
C PRO A 18 -21.30 -3.32 5.34
N VAL A 19 -20.30 -3.57 4.49
CA VAL A 19 -18.89 -3.73 4.92
C VAL A 19 -18.27 -2.39 5.29
N LEU A 20 -18.67 -1.30 4.62
CA LEU A 20 -18.23 0.07 4.89
C LEU A 20 -19.46 0.94 5.13
N VAL A 21 -19.42 1.77 6.15
CA VAL A 21 -20.53 2.58 6.61
C VAL A 21 -20.07 4.00 6.94
N ASP A 22 -20.74 4.99 6.34
CA ASP A 22 -20.53 6.42 6.65
C ASP A 22 -19.05 6.86 6.58
N LEU A 23 -18.33 6.43 5.52
CA LEU A 23 -16.96 6.88 5.29
C LEU A 23 -16.96 8.24 4.59
N GLU A 24 -16.26 9.19 5.21
CA GLU A 24 -15.88 10.45 4.60
C GLU A 24 -14.36 10.55 4.62
N LEU A 25 -13.71 10.45 3.44
CA LEU A 25 -12.27 10.45 3.28
C LEU A 25 -11.86 11.30 2.09
N ASP A 26 -10.84 12.13 2.29
CA ASP A 26 -10.20 12.91 1.24
C ASP A 26 -8.71 12.52 1.15
N LEU A 27 -8.31 11.93 0.02
CA LEU A 27 -6.93 11.51 -0.22
C LEU A 27 -6.26 12.53 -1.13
N ARG A 28 -5.16 13.14 -0.68
CA ARG A 28 -4.54 14.30 -1.33
C ARG A 28 -3.21 13.95 -1.99
N ALA A 29 -2.85 14.76 -2.97
CA ALA A 29 -1.53 14.66 -3.59
C ALA A 29 -0.42 14.94 -2.55
N GLY A 30 0.67 14.18 -2.63
CA GLY A 30 1.79 14.24 -1.70
C GLY A 30 1.63 13.35 -0.46
N GLU A 31 0.44 12.75 -0.25
CA GLU A 31 0.22 11.89 0.91
C GLU A 31 0.75 10.46 0.70
N ARG A 32 1.38 9.94 1.75
CA ARG A 32 1.75 8.54 1.95
C ARG A 32 0.86 8.00 3.07
N ILE A 33 -0.19 7.29 2.69
CA ILE A 33 -1.25 6.90 3.61
C ILE A 33 -1.08 5.43 3.99
N ALA A 34 -1.00 5.14 5.28
CA ALA A 34 -1.16 3.80 5.81
C ALA A 34 -2.64 3.56 6.15
N LEU A 35 -3.23 2.54 5.54
CA LEU A 35 -4.59 2.08 5.85
C LEU A 35 -4.47 0.88 6.78
N VAL A 36 -4.78 1.06 8.06
CA VAL A 36 -4.60 0.03 9.08
C VAL A 36 -5.93 -0.38 9.71
N GLY A 37 -5.94 -1.50 10.41
CA GLY A 37 -7.12 -2.05 11.08
C GLY A 37 -7.14 -3.57 11.04
N THR A 38 -8.04 -4.18 11.81
CA THR A 38 -8.16 -5.64 11.92
C THR A 38 -8.56 -6.29 10.59
N ASN A 39 -8.38 -7.61 10.50
CA ASN A 39 -8.92 -8.37 9.38
C ASN A 39 -10.46 -8.24 9.35
N GLY A 40 -11.01 -7.98 8.18
CA GLY A 40 -12.44 -7.71 8.02
C GLY A 40 -12.87 -6.27 8.29
N ALA A 41 -11.95 -5.35 8.67
CA ALA A 41 -12.29 -3.93 8.90
C ALA A 41 -12.74 -3.16 7.63
N GLY A 42 -12.59 -3.75 6.43
CA GLY A 42 -13.02 -3.12 5.17
C GLY A 42 -11.90 -2.55 4.30
N LYS A 43 -10.63 -2.73 4.66
CA LYS A 43 -9.46 -2.19 3.91
C LYS A 43 -9.48 -2.56 2.43
N THR A 44 -9.54 -3.85 2.11
CA THR A 44 -9.58 -4.35 0.73
C THR A 44 -10.85 -3.88 -0.01
N THR A 45 -11.98 -3.76 0.68
CA THR A 45 -13.23 -3.24 0.12
C THR A 45 -13.06 -1.76 -0.27
N LEU A 46 -12.46 -0.95 0.59
CA LEU A 46 -12.15 0.45 0.29
C LEU A 46 -11.24 0.56 -0.93
N MET A 47 -10.18 -0.25 -1.00
CA MET A 47 -9.27 -0.26 -2.14
C MET A 47 -9.98 -0.66 -3.44
N LYS A 48 -10.87 -1.67 -3.40
CA LYS A 48 -11.69 -2.06 -4.55
C LYS A 48 -12.67 -0.96 -4.99
N LEU A 49 -13.22 -0.18 -4.07
CA LEU A 49 -14.06 0.99 -4.39
C LEU A 49 -13.25 2.08 -5.11
N LEU A 50 -12.04 2.37 -4.64
CA LEU A 50 -11.13 3.35 -5.27
C LEU A 50 -10.70 2.95 -6.68
N THR A 51 -10.65 1.65 -6.98
CA THR A 51 -10.34 1.16 -8.34
C THR A 51 -11.56 1.04 -9.26
N GLY A 52 -12.76 1.20 -8.72
CA GLY A 52 -14.01 0.95 -9.47
C GLY A 52 -14.25 -0.54 -9.78
N LEU A 53 -13.52 -1.47 -9.16
CA LEU A 53 -13.81 -2.91 -9.23
C LEU A 53 -15.13 -3.26 -8.58
N ILE A 54 -15.51 -2.50 -7.57
CA ILE A 54 -16.85 -2.48 -6.99
C ILE A 54 -17.33 -1.03 -6.92
N VAL A 55 -18.65 -0.84 -6.90
CA VAL A 55 -19.25 0.48 -6.80
C VAL A 55 -20.01 0.62 -5.47
N PRO A 56 -20.07 1.81 -4.86
CA PRO A 56 -20.79 2.00 -3.62
C PRO A 56 -22.32 1.88 -3.85
N ARG A 57 -23.02 1.22 -2.92
CA ARG A 57 -24.48 1.17 -2.93
C ARG A 57 -25.09 2.54 -2.65
N GLN A 58 -24.45 3.32 -1.77
CA GLN A 58 -24.83 4.68 -1.39
C GLN A 58 -23.59 5.57 -1.34
N GLY A 59 -23.75 6.86 -1.49
CA GLY A 59 -22.64 7.81 -1.53
C GLY A 59 -21.90 7.81 -2.87
N THR A 60 -20.74 8.43 -2.90
CA THR A 60 -19.92 8.59 -4.11
C THR A 60 -18.46 8.29 -3.80
N VAL A 61 -17.74 7.70 -4.76
CA VAL A 61 -16.29 7.58 -4.73
C VAL A 61 -15.74 8.22 -5.99
N THR A 62 -14.86 9.18 -5.83
CA THR A 62 -14.22 9.88 -6.96
C THR A 62 -12.70 9.70 -6.92
N VAL A 63 -12.10 9.56 -8.09
CA VAL A 63 -10.64 9.57 -8.27
C VAL A 63 -10.32 10.56 -9.39
N ASP A 64 -9.44 11.53 -9.11
CA ASP A 64 -9.17 12.65 -10.02
C ASP A 64 -10.46 13.36 -10.50
N GLY A 65 -11.46 13.50 -9.62
CA GLY A 65 -12.76 14.09 -9.96
C GLY A 65 -13.70 13.20 -10.79
N ILE A 66 -13.29 11.96 -11.10
CA ILE A 66 -14.09 11.00 -11.86
C ILE A 66 -14.86 10.09 -10.89
N ASP A 67 -16.19 10.12 -10.94
CA ASP A 67 -17.01 9.16 -10.18
C ASP A 67 -16.77 7.73 -10.71
N THR A 68 -16.41 6.82 -9.80
CA THR A 68 -16.07 5.42 -10.15
C THR A 68 -17.24 4.67 -10.80
N ARG A 69 -18.47 5.11 -10.59
CA ARG A 69 -19.66 4.55 -11.28
C ARG A 69 -19.77 4.99 -12.74
N SER A 70 -19.15 6.12 -13.10
CA SER A 70 -19.25 6.70 -14.45
C SER A 70 -18.27 6.08 -15.46
N ARG A 71 -17.32 5.26 -14.99
CA ARG A 71 -16.26 4.67 -15.82
C ARG A 71 -16.06 3.21 -15.43
N SER A 72 -15.68 2.38 -16.40
CA SER A 72 -15.24 1.00 -16.12
C SER A 72 -13.89 1.00 -15.38
N ALA A 73 -13.63 -0.03 -14.58
CA ALA A 73 -12.33 -0.22 -13.93
C ALA A 73 -11.15 -0.16 -14.93
N ALA A 74 -11.34 -0.66 -16.16
CA ALA A 74 -10.36 -0.56 -17.23
C ALA A 74 -10.06 0.89 -17.67
N ARG A 75 -10.98 1.82 -17.50
CA ARG A 75 -10.74 3.26 -17.76
C ARG A 75 -10.18 3.96 -16.53
N LEU A 76 -10.59 3.54 -15.33
CA LEU A 76 -10.04 4.07 -14.08
C LEU A 76 -8.58 3.64 -13.88
N SER A 77 -8.12 2.55 -14.50
CA SER A 77 -6.71 2.14 -14.46
C SER A 77 -5.73 3.12 -15.14
N ASP A 78 -6.23 4.15 -15.84
CA ASP A 78 -5.41 5.29 -16.26
C ASP A 78 -5.03 6.20 -15.08
N HIS A 79 -5.74 6.10 -13.95
CA HIS A 79 -5.56 6.94 -12.77
C HIS A 79 -5.16 6.16 -11.53
N VAL A 80 -5.57 4.88 -11.41
CA VAL A 80 -5.35 4.05 -10.22
C VAL A 80 -4.67 2.75 -10.59
N ALA A 81 -3.56 2.45 -9.92
CA ALA A 81 -2.97 1.11 -9.93
C ALA A 81 -3.21 0.43 -8.58
N TYR A 82 -3.57 -0.86 -8.61
CA TYR A 82 -3.78 -1.67 -7.42
C TYR A 82 -2.87 -2.90 -7.44
N LEU A 83 -1.96 -2.96 -6.48
CA LEU A 83 -1.03 -4.06 -6.30
C LEU A 83 -1.58 -5.03 -5.24
N TYR A 84 -1.91 -6.23 -5.68
CA TYR A 84 -2.54 -7.25 -4.84
C TYR A 84 -1.58 -7.82 -3.78
N GLN A 85 -2.17 -8.31 -2.69
CA GLN A 85 -1.44 -9.00 -1.63
C GLN A 85 -0.63 -10.19 -2.16
N HIS A 86 -1.18 -10.96 -3.12
CA HIS A 86 -0.53 -12.09 -3.76
C HIS A 86 0.08 -11.68 -5.10
N PRO A 87 1.41 -11.46 -5.19
CA PRO A 87 2.08 -10.99 -6.40
C PRO A 87 1.82 -11.84 -7.63
N GLN A 88 1.67 -13.15 -7.44
CA GLN A 88 1.49 -14.12 -8.54
C GLN A 88 0.25 -13.84 -9.39
N GLN A 89 -0.78 -13.20 -8.82
CA GLN A 89 -2.01 -12.83 -9.54
C GLN A 89 -1.80 -11.73 -10.59
N MET A 90 -0.66 -11.04 -10.54
CA MET A 90 -0.35 -9.95 -11.46
C MET A 90 0.48 -10.38 -12.68
N PHE A 91 1.04 -11.61 -12.67
CA PHE A 91 1.84 -12.11 -13.78
C PHE A 91 0.97 -12.81 -14.82
N LEU A 92 0.75 -12.13 -15.95
CA LEU A 92 -0.12 -12.56 -17.05
C LEU A 92 0.67 -12.98 -18.29
N LYS A 93 1.97 -12.67 -18.32
CA LYS A 93 2.88 -12.92 -19.44
C LYS A 93 3.98 -13.90 -19.04
N ASP A 94 4.78 -14.29 -20.01
CA ASP A 94 5.85 -15.26 -19.83
C ASP A 94 7.15 -14.63 -19.30
N THR A 95 7.22 -13.29 -19.28
CA THR A 95 8.39 -12.57 -18.74
C THR A 95 7.97 -11.34 -17.94
N VAL A 96 8.79 -10.95 -16.94
CA VAL A 96 8.61 -9.73 -16.18
C VAL A 96 8.53 -8.50 -17.09
N ARG A 97 9.41 -8.42 -18.10
CA ARG A 97 9.40 -7.32 -19.07
C ARG A 97 8.06 -7.21 -19.79
N ALA A 98 7.50 -8.33 -20.22
CA ALA A 98 6.24 -8.35 -20.94
C ALA A 98 5.05 -7.99 -20.03
N ASP A 99 5.09 -8.36 -18.74
CA ASP A 99 4.09 -7.93 -17.74
C ASP A 99 4.18 -6.42 -17.50
N VAL A 100 5.37 -5.88 -17.30
CA VAL A 100 5.60 -4.44 -17.10
C VAL A 100 5.16 -3.64 -18.34
N ALA A 101 5.41 -4.17 -19.55
CA ALA A 101 5.04 -3.55 -20.81
C ALA A 101 3.54 -3.60 -21.13
N LEU A 102 2.78 -4.49 -20.46
CA LEU A 102 1.39 -4.77 -20.82
C LEU A 102 0.51 -3.52 -20.86
N PHE A 103 0.56 -2.70 -19.84
CA PHE A 103 -0.26 -1.50 -19.76
C PHE A 103 0.23 -0.38 -20.71
N PRO A 104 1.50 0.07 -20.66
CA PRO A 104 1.94 1.15 -21.53
C PRO A 104 1.83 0.81 -23.01
N THR A 105 2.09 -0.44 -23.40
CA THR A 105 1.91 -0.90 -24.79
C THR A 105 0.42 -0.96 -25.17
N GLY A 106 -0.43 -1.52 -24.29
CA GLY A 106 -1.88 -1.59 -24.50
C GLY A 106 -2.53 -0.23 -24.65
N ARG A 107 -1.98 0.80 -24.01
CA ARG A 107 -2.38 2.21 -24.12
C ARG A 107 -1.69 2.96 -25.26
N LYS A 108 -0.81 2.31 -26.01
CA LYS A 108 -0.03 2.91 -27.11
C LYS A 108 0.76 4.13 -26.63
N ALA A 109 1.31 4.07 -25.42
CA ALA A 109 2.13 5.16 -24.89
C ALA A 109 3.37 5.37 -25.78
N PRO A 110 3.68 6.60 -26.20
CA PRO A 110 4.79 6.86 -27.13
C PRO A 110 6.15 6.50 -26.53
N ASP A 111 6.27 6.54 -25.19
CA ASP A 111 7.45 6.23 -24.39
C ASP A 111 7.40 4.83 -23.76
N ALA A 112 6.55 3.92 -24.24
CA ALA A 112 6.31 2.62 -23.60
C ALA A 112 7.61 1.84 -23.33
N GLN A 113 8.48 1.71 -24.34
CA GLN A 113 9.74 0.96 -24.20
C GLN A 113 10.68 1.60 -23.19
N GLN A 114 10.90 2.90 -23.31
CA GLN A 114 11.76 3.66 -22.38
C GLN A 114 11.24 3.53 -20.94
N ARG A 115 9.92 3.67 -20.74
CA ARG A 115 9.27 3.53 -19.44
C ARG A 115 9.48 2.16 -18.82
N VAL A 116 9.39 1.10 -19.63
CA VAL A 116 9.61 -0.28 -19.20
C VAL A 116 11.05 -0.47 -18.72
N ASP A 117 12.02 -0.01 -19.49
CA ASP A 117 13.45 -0.12 -19.15
C ASP A 117 13.76 0.66 -17.85
N GLU A 118 13.30 1.92 -17.75
CA GLU A 118 13.47 2.76 -16.57
C GLU A 118 12.92 2.13 -15.28
N VAL A 119 11.71 1.53 -15.33
CA VAL A 119 11.12 0.93 -14.14
C VAL A 119 11.77 -0.38 -13.76
N ILE A 120 12.17 -1.21 -14.73
CA ILE A 120 12.88 -2.48 -14.48
C ILE A 120 14.23 -2.19 -13.81
N ASP A 121 14.96 -1.20 -14.30
CA ASP A 121 16.24 -0.78 -13.71
C ASP A 121 16.04 -0.23 -12.30
N ARG A 122 15.03 0.63 -12.10
CA ARG A 122 14.70 1.22 -10.80
C ARG A 122 14.41 0.18 -9.71
N VAL A 123 13.73 -0.91 -10.06
CA VAL A 123 13.43 -1.98 -9.09
C VAL A 123 14.53 -3.05 -9.03
N GLY A 124 15.65 -2.88 -9.74
CA GLY A 124 16.80 -3.78 -9.73
C GLY A 124 16.47 -5.18 -10.26
N LEU A 125 15.73 -5.26 -11.37
CA LEU A 125 15.33 -6.52 -12.01
C LEU A 125 15.84 -6.67 -13.45
N ALA A 126 16.83 -5.88 -13.88
CA ALA A 126 17.37 -5.94 -15.24
C ALA A 126 17.80 -7.37 -15.63
N ASP A 127 18.54 -8.06 -14.78
CA ASP A 127 19.04 -9.44 -15.02
C ASP A 127 17.92 -10.51 -14.99
N LEU A 128 16.73 -10.16 -14.50
CA LEU A 128 15.60 -11.07 -14.34
C LEU A 128 14.43 -10.69 -15.26
N ALA A 129 14.58 -9.65 -16.08
CA ALA A 129 13.51 -9.09 -16.91
C ALA A 129 12.90 -10.11 -17.89
N GLU A 130 13.72 -11.03 -18.40
CA GLU A 130 13.29 -12.06 -19.36
C GLU A 130 12.84 -13.37 -18.68
N ARG A 131 12.78 -13.41 -17.34
CA ARG A 131 12.28 -14.57 -16.60
C ARG A 131 10.78 -14.47 -16.36
N ASP A 132 10.14 -15.63 -16.19
CA ASP A 132 8.75 -15.71 -15.74
C ASP A 132 8.66 -15.18 -14.30
N GLY A 133 7.84 -14.16 -14.09
CA GLY A 133 7.64 -13.53 -12.78
C GLY A 133 7.16 -14.52 -11.70
N ARG A 134 6.43 -15.56 -12.09
CA ARG A 134 5.93 -16.61 -11.18
C ARG A 134 7.05 -17.49 -10.61
N THR A 135 8.21 -17.53 -11.27
CA THR A 135 9.38 -18.33 -10.84
C THR A 135 10.36 -17.58 -9.94
N LEU A 136 10.14 -16.31 -9.72
CA LEU A 136 10.98 -15.43 -8.91
C LEU A 136 10.78 -15.70 -7.40
N SER A 137 11.75 -15.29 -6.58
CA SER A 137 11.58 -15.27 -5.12
C SER A 137 10.49 -14.27 -4.71
N GLY A 138 9.93 -14.42 -3.51
CA GLY A 138 8.85 -13.54 -3.01
C GLY A 138 9.22 -12.05 -3.07
N GLY A 139 10.43 -11.70 -2.63
CA GLY A 139 10.91 -10.31 -2.72
C GLY A 139 11.08 -9.83 -4.16
N GLN A 140 11.59 -10.67 -5.08
CA GLN A 140 11.69 -10.35 -6.50
C GLN A 140 10.31 -10.21 -7.15
N GLN A 141 9.36 -11.09 -6.82
CA GLN A 141 7.97 -10.98 -7.27
C GLN A 141 7.34 -9.66 -6.81
N ARG A 142 7.54 -9.27 -5.55
CA ARG A 142 7.03 -8.00 -5.03
C ARG A 142 7.62 -6.81 -5.79
N ARG A 143 8.94 -6.82 -6.05
CA ARG A 143 9.60 -5.78 -6.86
C ARG A 143 9.04 -5.73 -8.30
N ALA A 144 8.79 -6.88 -8.90
CA ALA A 144 8.19 -6.95 -10.24
C ALA A 144 6.76 -6.39 -10.28
N THR A 145 5.92 -6.68 -9.27
CA THR A 145 4.58 -6.07 -9.20
C THR A 145 4.62 -4.57 -8.98
N ILE A 146 5.59 -4.07 -8.22
CA ILE A 146 5.85 -2.64 -8.08
C ILE A 146 6.21 -2.03 -9.45
N ALA A 147 7.09 -2.67 -10.23
CA ALA A 147 7.42 -2.21 -11.59
C ALA A 147 6.18 -2.16 -12.50
N ILE A 148 5.31 -3.17 -12.45
CA ILE A 148 4.03 -3.16 -13.19
C ILE A 148 3.19 -1.93 -12.82
N GLY A 149 3.02 -1.67 -11.52
CA GLY A 149 2.26 -0.51 -11.04
C GLY A 149 2.88 0.84 -11.47
N LEU A 150 4.20 0.97 -11.39
CA LEU A 150 4.93 2.18 -11.82
C LEU A 150 4.83 2.45 -13.32
N ALA A 151 4.91 1.40 -14.14
CA ALA A 151 4.80 1.53 -15.58
C ALA A 151 3.44 2.09 -16.01
N MET A 152 2.42 1.96 -15.19
CA MET A 152 1.10 2.57 -15.41
C MET A 152 1.11 4.10 -15.21
N ARG A 153 2.07 4.66 -14.45
CA ARG A 153 2.12 6.08 -14.03
C ARG A 153 0.79 6.57 -13.44
N PRO A 154 0.27 5.89 -12.43
CA PRO A 154 -1.02 6.24 -11.84
C PRO A 154 -0.92 7.53 -11.04
N THR A 155 -2.05 8.23 -10.86
CA THR A 155 -2.17 9.31 -9.86
C THR A 155 -2.29 8.76 -8.44
N LEU A 156 -2.98 7.62 -8.30
CA LEU A 156 -3.19 6.91 -7.03
C LEU A 156 -2.64 5.49 -7.12
N LEU A 157 -1.69 5.16 -6.26
CA LEU A 157 -1.14 3.81 -6.12
C LEU A 157 -1.67 3.16 -4.85
N LEU A 158 -2.29 2.00 -4.99
CA LEU A 158 -2.82 1.21 -3.90
C LEU A 158 -2.00 -0.07 -3.76
N LEU A 159 -1.49 -0.34 -2.56
CA LEU A 159 -0.71 -1.55 -2.27
C LEU A 159 -1.37 -2.31 -1.10
N ASP A 160 -1.69 -3.57 -1.34
CA ASP A 160 -2.26 -4.44 -0.30
C ASP A 160 -1.16 -5.34 0.26
N GLU A 161 -0.82 -5.14 1.54
CA GLU A 161 0.17 -5.88 2.30
C GLU A 161 1.52 -6.06 1.57
N PRO A 162 2.19 -4.97 1.15
CA PRO A 162 3.38 -5.06 0.29
C PRO A 162 4.59 -5.74 0.96
N THR A 163 4.66 -5.78 2.29
CA THR A 163 5.75 -6.38 3.07
C THR A 163 5.40 -7.74 3.67
N SER A 164 4.16 -8.21 3.45
CA SER A 164 3.68 -9.48 4.00
C SER A 164 4.48 -10.67 3.46
N SER A 165 4.79 -11.62 4.35
CA SER A 165 5.51 -12.86 4.04
C SER A 165 6.93 -12.67 3.45
N LEU A 166 7.52 -11.49 3.61
CA LEU A 166 8.90 -11.22 3.22
C LEU A 166 9.86 -11.43 4.40
N ASP A 167 11.06 -11.91 4.09
CA ASP A 167 12.19 -11.87 5.03
C ASP A 167 12.61 -10.41 5.31
N VAL A 168 13.42 -10.22 6.35
CA VAL A 168 13.84 -8.89 6.84
C VAL A 168 14.51 -8.06 5.74
N ARG A 169 15.40 -8.70 4.94
CA ARG A 169 16.14 -8.01 3.87
C ARG A 169 15.18 -7.57 2.75
N SER A 170 14.37 -8.49 2.27
CA SER A 170 13.37 -8.20 1.22
C SER A 170 12.36 -7.14 1.67
N ARG A 171 11.98 -7.13 2.95
CA ARG A 171 11.10 -6.10 3.53
C ARG A 171 11.78 -4.72 3.47
N HIS A 172 13.05 -4.63 3.87
CA HIS A 172 13.82 -3.39 3.82
C HIS A 172 13.94 -2.86 2.37
N ASP A 173 14.26 -3.75 1.41
CA ASP A 173 14.35 -3.39 -0.01
C ASP A 173 13.01 -2.83 -0.53
N VAL A 174 11.89 -3.49 -0.20
CA VAL A 174 10.54 -3.03 -0.61
C VAL A 174 10.20 -1.70 0.05
N THR A 175 10.52 -1.50 1.33
CA THR A 175 10.29 -0.20 2.02
C THR A 175 11.07 0.93 1.34
N GLY A 176 12.35 0.72 1.03
CA GLY A 176 13.16 1.70 0.29
C GLY A 176 12.60 2.02 -1.11
N MET A 177 11.98 1.03 -1.78
CA MET A 177 11.29 1.27 -3.04
C MET A 177 10.02 2.10 -2.85
N LEU A 178 9.25 1.88 -1.78
CA LEU A 178 8.06 2.69 -1.47
C LEU A 178 8.40 4.17 -1.28
N ASP A 179 9.58 4.49 -0.73
CA ASP A 179 10.06 5.87 -0.62
C ASP A 179 10.29 6.48 -2.01
N SER A 180 10.96 5.76 -2.90
CA SER A 180 11.20 6.23 -4.27
C SER A 180 9.91 6.33 -5.10
N LEU A 181 8.87 5.55 -4.76
CA LEU A 181 7.54 5.61 -5.39
C LEU A 181 6.80 6.91 -5.06
N ALA A 182 6.92 7.37 -3.82
CA ALA A 182 6.26 8.59 -3.37
C ALA A 182 6.70 9.85 -4.17
N GLU A 183 7.85 9.77 -4.83
CA GLU A 183 8.33 10.84 -5.73
C GLU A 183 7.69 10.78 -7.13
N THR A 184 7.13 9.64 -7.52
CA THR A 184 6.63 9.40 -8.89
C THR A 184 5.12 9.33 -8.99
N VAL A 185 4.41 8.99 -7.91
CA VAL A 185 2.95 8.97 -7.84
C VAL A 185 2.44 10.13 -7.01
N ARG A 186 1.25 10.63 -7.33
CA ARG A 186 0.68 11.79 -6.61
C ARG A 186 0.19 11.41 -5.21
N CYS A 187 -0.33 10.20 -5.02
CA CYS A 187 -0.77 9.69 -3.74
C CYS A 187 -0.53 8.18 -3.68
N ALA A 188 -0.09 7.67 -2.55
CA ALA A 188 0.05 6.24 -2.32
C ALA A 188 -0.67 5.81 -1.04
N VAL A 189 -1.43 4.73 -1.13
CA VAL A 189 -2.12 4.09 0.01
C VAL A 189 -1.58 2.68 0.18
N VAL A 190 -1.09 2.37 1.36
CA VAL A 190 -0.61 1.03 1.74
C VAL A 190 -1.55 0.47 2.81
N ALA A 191 -2.31 -0.56 2.47
CA ALA A 191 -3.01 -1.35 3.48
C ALA A 191 -2.02 -2.30 4.12
N THR A 192 -1.84 -2.24 5.44
CA THR A 192 -0.85 -3.06 6.12
C THR A 192 -1.15 -3.27 7.61
N HIS A 193 -0.58 -4.34 8.16
CA HIS A 193 -0.48 -4.59 9.59
C HIS A 193 0.97 -4.41 10.10
N ASP A 194 1.90 -4.02 9.25
CA ASP A 194 3.31 -3.77 9.59
C ASP A 194 3.48 -2.36 10.15
N MET A 195 3.47 -2.25 11.48
CA MET A 195 3.57 -0.96 12.17
C MET A 195 4.95 -0.32 12.08
N GLU A 196 6.02 -1.09 11.81
CA GLU A 196 7.34 -0.53 11.49
C GLU A 196 7.31 0.20 10.14
N LEU A 197 6.64 -0.38 9.13
CA LEU A 197 6.41 0.30 7.86
C LEU A 197 5.56 1.56 8.06
N VAL A 198 4.49 1.50 8.86
CA VAL A 198 3.66 2.68 9.18
C VAL A 198 4.50 3.79 9.78
N ALA A 199 5.34 3.47 10.77
CA ALA A 199 6.17 4.43 11.47
C ALA A 199 7.23 5.11 10.59
N THR A 200 7.81 4.36 9.64
CA THR A 200 8.92 4.85 8.83
C THR A 200 8.48 5.51 7.53
N TRP A 201 7.37 5.05 6.95
CA TRP A 201 6.98 5.45 5.60
C TRP A 201 5.78 6.40 5.56
N ALA A 202 4.76 6.20 6.41
CA ALA A 202 3.51 6.94 6.29
C ALA A 202 3.62 8.39 6.77
N SER A 203 2.96 9.31 6.07
CA SER A 203 2.71 10.67 6.54
C SER A 203 1.37 10.81 7.25
N ARG A 204 0.43 9.90 6.97
CA ARG A 204 -0.94 9.85 7.50
C ARG A 204 -1.39 8.41 7.70
N VAL A 205 -2.14 8.16 8.75
CA VAL A 205 -2.67 6.85 9.07
C VAL A 205 -4.19 6.94 9.16
N ILE A 206 -4.87 6.12 8.38
CA ILE A 206 -6.32 5.93 8.47
C ILE A 206 -6.56 4.58 9.16
N VAL A 207 -7.17 4.62 10.31
CA VAL A 207 -7.52 3.43 11.10
C VAL A 207 -8.96 3.06 10.79
N LEU A 208 -9.16 1.88 10.19
CA LEU A 208 -10.50 1.31 9.98
C LEU A 208 -10.83 0.31 11.08
N ASP A 209 -12.03 0.44 11.62
CA ASP A 209 -12.63 -0.56 12.50
C ASP A 209 -14.10 -0.79 12.14
N GLN A 210 -14.51 -2.04 11.98
CA GLN A 210 -15.87 -2.45 11.66
C GLN A 210 -16.53 -1.62 10.53
N GLY A 211 -15.77 -1.33 9.48
CA GLY A 211 -16.25 -0.60 8.31
C GLY A 211 -16.37 0.91 8.46
N ARG A 212 -15.86 1.49 9.55
CA ARG A 212 -15.84 2.93 9.84
C ARG A 212 -14.42 3.44 10.01
N VAL A 213 -14.22 4.74 9.80
CA VAL A 213 -12.96 5.40 10.19
C VAL A 213 -12.98 5.62 11.70
N LEU A 214 -12.11 4.90 12.40
CA LEU A 214 -11.91 5.05 13.83
C LEU A 214 -11.03 6.27 14.13
N ALA A 215 -10.00 6.47 13.32
CA ALA A 215 -9.08 7.60 13.45
C ALA A 215 -8.41 7.92 12.11
N ASP A 216 -8.02 9.19 11.95
CA ASP A 216 -7.34 9.75 10.80
C ASP A 216 -6.32 10.78 11.32
N LEU A 217 -5.03 10.42 11.34
CA LEU A 217 -4.01 11.15 12.08
C LEU A 217 -2.59 10.78 11.60
N THR A 218 -1.56 11.40 12.15
CA THR A 218 -0.17 11.05 11.85
C THR A 218 0.26 9.78 12.58
N PRO A 219 1.32 9.07 12.10
CA PRO A 219 1.87 7.93 12.83
C PRO A 219 2.25 8.25 14.29
N ARG A 220 2.83 9.42 14.52
CA ARG A 220 3.23 9.85 15.88
C ARG A 220 2.03 10.03 16.80
N GLU A 221 0.98 10.68 16.32
CA GLU A 221 -0.26 10.83 17.09
C GLU A 221 -0.92 9.48 17.39
N LEU A 222 -0.92 8.55 16.41
CA LEU A 222 -1.44 7.20 16.62
C LEU A 222 -0.69 6.47 17.72
N PHE A 223 0.63 6.40 17.62
CA PHE A 223 1.44 5.64 18.57
C PHE A 223 1.60 6.34 19.92
N SER A 224 1.29 7.62 20.04
CA SER A 224 1.19 8.34 21.32
C SER A 224 -0.13 8.08 22.07
N ARG A 225 -1.05 7.28 21.50
CA ARG A 225 -2.37 6.95 22.10
C ARG A 225 -2.51 5.44 22.33
N PRO A 226 -2.04 4.93 23.48
CA PRO A 226 -2.12 3.49 23.81
C PRO A 226 -3.56 2.95 23.82
N ASP A 227 -4.54 3.77 24.24
CA ASP A 227 -5.96 3.47 24.22
C ASP A 227 -6.47 3.21 22.80
N LEU A 228 -6.10 4.07 21.85
CA LEU A 228 -6.49 3.95 20.45
C LEU A 228 -5.83 2.75 19.77
N THR A 229 -4.53 2.54 20.01
CA THR A 229 -3.82 1.37 19.46
C THR A 229 -4.37 0.07 20.01
N ALA A 230 -4.72 0.02 21.29
CA ALA A 230 -5.37 -1.13 21.91
C ALA A 230 -6.78 -1.39 21.34
N GLN A 231 -7.60 -0.34 21.17
CA GLN A 231 -8.92 -0.44 20.56
C GLN A 231 -8.83 -0.97 19.13
N ALA A 232 -7.88 -0.45 18.34
CA ALA A 232 -7.63 -0.86 16.96
C ALA A 232 -6.88 -2.21 16.85
N ARG A 233 -6.48 -2.81 17.97
CA ARG A 233 -5.66 -4.04 18.05
C ARG A 233 -4.37 -3.94 17.25
N LEU A 234 -3.74 -2.77 17.28
CA LEU A 234 -2.45 -2.50 16.64
C LEU A 234 -1.32 -2.70 17.66
N VAL A 235 -0.24 -3.32 17.23
CA VAL A 235 0.96 -3.47 18.05
C VAL A 235 1.94 -2.37 17.64
N PRO A 236 2.20 -1.35 18.48
CA PRO A 236 3.11 -0.26 18.13
C PRO A 236 4.52 -0.76 17.78
N PRO A 237 5.30 0.00 16.99
CA PRO A 237 6.70 -0.28 16.71
C PRO A 237 7.50 -0.51 17.99
N GLN A 238 8.55 -1.31 17.92
CA GLN A 238 9.36 -1.64 19.10
C GLN A 238 9.97 -0.38 19.73
N ALA A 239 10.45 0.56 18.92
CA ALA A 239 11.00 1.83 19.41
C ALA A 239 9.96 2.65 20.18
N ALA A 240 8.73 2.75 19.67
CA ALA A 240 7.64 3.46 20.34
C ALA A 240 7.25 2.80 21.68
N ARG A 241 7.26 1.47 21.76
CA ARG A 241 6.97 0.75 23.01
C ARG A 241 8.02 1.02 24.08
N ILE A 242 9.32 0.94 23.72
CA ILE A 242 10.43 1.28 24.64
C ILE A 242 10.33 2.74 25.07
N ALA A 243 10.08 3.64 24.13
CA ALA A 243 9.96 5.07 24.42
C ALA A 243 8.80 5.39 25.38
N HIS A 244 7.67 4.70 25.28
CA HIS A 244 6.58 4.81 26.24
C HIS A 244 6.98 4.38 27.65
N GLU A 245 7.68 3.26 27.78
CA GLU A 245 8.17 2.77 29.09
C GLU A 245 9.17 3.74 29.72
N LEU A 246 9.95 4.44 28.88
CA LEU A 246 10.93 5.44 29.34
C LEU A 246 10.34 6.85 29.49
N GLY A 247 9.07 7.07 29.15
CA GLY A 247 8.40 8.37 29.24
C GLY A 247 8.97 9.43 28.30
N LEU A 248 9.50 9.03 27.12
CA LEU A 248 10.11 9.96 26.18
C LEU A 248 9.05 10.77 25.41
N ASP A 249 9.26 12.09 25.32
CA ASP A 249 8.44 13.03 24.57
C ASP A 249 9.33 14.06 23.85
N PRO A 250 9.22 14.22 22.51
CA PRO A 250 8.30 13.50 21.60
C PRO A 250 8.63 12.01 21.45
N LEU A 251 7.60 11.18 21.26
CA LEU A 251 7.72 9.73 21.18
C LEU A 251 8.59 9.30 19.98
N PRO A 252 9.76 8.66 20.16
CA PRO A 252 10.52 8.05 19.07
C PRO A 252 9.73 6.90 18.42
N LEU A 253 9.66 6.89 17.09
CA LEU A 253 8.96 5.85 16.33
C LEU A 253 9.89 4.81 15.72
N THR A 254 11.15 5.19 15.51
CA THR A 254 12.17 4.35 14.87
C THR A 254 13.35 4.09 15.78
N ALA A 255 14.09 3.01 15.50
CA ALA A 255 15.33 2.73 16.23
C ALA A 255 16.36 3.87 16.10
N ALA A 256 16.40 4.55 14.96
CA ALA A 256 17.28 5.70 14.75
C ALA A 256 16.89 6.89 15.64
N GLU A 257 15.59 7.21 15.70
CA GLU A 257 15.09 8.25 16.60
C GLU A 257 15.34 7.89 18.06
N LEU A 258 15.06 6.65 18.46
CA LEU A 258 15.29 6.19 19.85
C LEU A 258 16.76 6.29 20.24
N ARG A 259 17.68 5.94 19.31
CA ARG A 259 19.11 6.02 19.56
C ARG A 259 19.60 7.45 19.90
N ALA A 260 18.95 8.47 19.34
CA ALA A 260 19.29 9.86 19.60
C ALA A 260 18.98 10.29 21.06
N TRP A 261 18.16 9.51 21.78
CA TRP A 261 17.84 9.72 23.20
C TRP A 261 18.78 8.97 24.16
N LEU A 262 19.57 8.03 23.63
CA LEU A 262 20.50 7.25 24.46
C LEU A 262 21.83 7.99 24.56
N PRO A 263 22.47 8.02 25.74
CA PRO A 263 23.79 8.59 25.91
C PRO A 263 24.76 7.87 24.98
N GLY A 264 25.68 8.61 24.37
CA GLY A 264 26.73 8.04 23.55
C GLY A 264 27.57 7.02 24.33
N PRO A 265 28.22 6.07 23.66
CA PRO A 265 29.05 5.05 24.32
C PRO A 265 30.22 5.62 25.13
N ASP A 266 30.54 6.91 24.97
CA ASP A 266 31.66 7.60 25.60
C ASP A 266 31.24 8.65 26.65
N GLU A 267 29.99 8.80 27.03
CA GLU A 267 29.60 9.66 28.13
C GLU A 267 29.76 8.92 29.47
N PRO A 268 30.67 9.40 30.39
CA PRO A 268 30.83 8.79 31.70
C PRO A 268 29.50 8.90 32.45
N GLN A 269 29.01 7.76 32.96
CA GLN A 269 27.92 7.74 33.93
C GLN A 269 28.39 8.50 35.18
N GLU A 270 27.90 9.72 35.38
CA GLU A 270 28.06 10.39 36.64
C GLU A 270 27.32 9.59 37.74
N SER A 271 28.10 9.09 38.66
CA SER A 271 27.70 8.29 39.82
C SER A 271 27.05 9.15 40.90
#